data_93d82259c9456ee2af38fd641ea6cd51
#
_entry.id   93d82259c9456ee2af38fd641ea6cd51
#
_cell.length_a   1.000
_cell.length_b   1.000
_cell.length_c   1.000
_cell.angle_alpha   90.00
_cell.angle_beta   90.00
_cell.angle_gamma   90.00
#
_symmetry.space_group_name_H-M   'P 1'
#
loop_
_entity.id
_entity.type
_entity.pdbx_description
1 polymer ?
#
loop_
_entity_poly.entity_id
_entity_poly.type
_entity_poly.pdbx_seq_one_letter_code
_entity_poly.pdbx_strand_id
1 'polypeptide(L)'
;MNRRSGIYIMSRLIVLVRPLLFFMCIAICAGVLGYLCAIFLPVVAGMGLLGIILQGGGFTGSLFKLSLLMALMALMRGVLRYMEQACNHYIAFRLLALIRHKVFSALRKLCPAKLEVRDKGDLIALITGDIELLEVFYAHTISPIAIAFITSLLLLVFIGRYHLLYALIAFLGYCLVGIVIPLVNSKKGALEGMQYRQQFAQLNSYILESLRGLKETLQYGADDRRLKELKNRCDELAKSRERLKRLEGASAGYTGICISTFSFATLFASVLIGRSFEEALLVSLAVFSSFGPLTALSALSNNLMQTLASGERVLALLDEEPAVREVEGREEIDFEGVELDAVSFAYENKPILQDFNLLVQAKDRIGIVGD
;
A
#
# COMPACT_ATOMS: atom_id res chain seq x y z
N MET A 1 -22.82 -10.52 3.93
CA MET A 1 -22.37 -9.11 3.82
C MET A 1 -22.12 -8.77 2.37
N ASN A 2 -22.83 -7.77 1.81
CA ASN A 2 -22.53 -7.26 0.46
C ASN A 2 -21.12 -6.67 0.47
N ARG A 3 -20.20 -7.23 -0.30
CA ARG A 3 -18.83 -6.70 -0.46
C ARG A 3 -18.91 -5.26 -0.99
N ARG A 4 -18.40 -4.30 -0.24
CA ARG A 4 -18.32 -2.91 -0.67
C ARG A 4 -17.39 -2.80 -1.88
N SER A 5 -17.69 -1.89 -2.81
CA SER A 5 -16.83 -1.65 -3.98
C SER A 5 -15.44 -1.19 -3.53
N GLY A 6 -14.37 -1.68 -4.16
CA GLY A 6 -12.99 -1.24 -3.86
C GLY A 6 -12.79 0.26 -3.99
N ILE A 7 -13.51 0.91 -4.92
CA ILE A 7 -13.50 2.38 -5.10
C ILE A 7 -14.11 3.07 -3.88
N TYR A 8 -15.19 2.53 -3.32
CA TYR A 8 -15.82 3.07 -2.11
C TYR A 8 -14.87 2.97 -0.91
N ILE A 9 -14.23 1.81 -0.71
CA ILE A 9 -13.24 1.61 0.36
C ILE A 9 -12.11 2.63 0.22
N MET A 10 -11.56 2.76 -0.99
CA MET A 10 -10.49 3.71 -1.28
C MET A 10 -10.88 5.15 -0.98
N SER A 11 -12.08 5.58 -1.39
CA SER A 11 -12.55 6.94 -1.12
C SER A 11 -12.72 7.22 0.38
N ARG A 12 -13.26 6.27 1.15
CA ARG A 12 -13.40 6.40 2.61
C ARG A 12 -12.03 6.46 3.30
N LEU A 13 -11.07 5.64 2.88
CA LEU A 13 -9.70 5.68 3.40
C LEU A 13 -9.01 7.01 3.07
N ILE A 14 -9.18 7.55 1.86
CA ILE A 14 -8.62 8.86 1.47
C ILE A 14 -9.20 9.99 2.35
N VAL A 15 -10.47 9.94 2.72
CA VAL A 15 -11.07 10.94 3.63
C VAL A 15 -10.38 10.97 4.99
N LEU A 16 -9.85 9.85 5.47
CA LEU A 16 -9.11 9.80 6.74
C LEU A 16 -7.77 10.58 6.68
N VAL A 17 -7.22 10.81 5.49
CA VAL A 17 -5.99 11.61 5.28
C VAL A 17 -6.26 13.11 5.39
N ARG A 18 -7.51 13.56 5.38
CA ARG A 18 -7.88 14.99 5.34
C ARG A 18 -7.09 15.89 6.30
N PRO A 19 -6.85 15.51 7.57
CA PRO A 19 -6.06 16.34 8.48
C PRO A 19 -4.57 16.46 8.14
N LEU A 20 -4.05 15.60 7.22
CA LEU A 20 -2.65 15.52 6.83
C LEU A 20 -2.42 15.92 5.36
N LEU A 21 -3.43 16.52 4.71
CA LEU A 21 -3.36 16.93 3.30
C LEU A 21 -2.16 17.85 3.00
N PHE A 22 -1.79 18.72 3.94
CA PHE A 22 -0.63 19.59 3.78
C PHE A 22 0.67 18.80 3.57
N PHE A 23 0.92 17.79 4.41
CA PHE A 23 2.09 16.93 4.25
C PHE A 23 2.01 16.07 2.99
N MET A 24 0.81 15.65 2.60
CA MET A 24 0.58 14.92 1.34
C MET A 24 0.93 15.79 0.13
N CYS A 25 0.53 17.05 0.11
CA CYS A 25 0.90 17.98 -0.95
C CYS A 25 2.42 18.17 -1.03
N ILE A 26 3.10 18.33 0.11
CA ILE A 26 4.57 18.43 0.15
C ILE A 26 5.22 17.16 -0.41
N ALA A 27 4.75 15.97 -0.01
CA ALA A 27 5.26 14.69 -0.52
C ALA A 27 5.08 14.58 -2.03
N ILE A 28 3.90 14.92 -2.56
CA ILE A 28 3.61 14.88 -4.00
C ILE A 28 4.47 15.89 -4.75
N CYS A 29 4.58 17.14 -4.30
CA CYS A 29 5.42 18.15 -4.93
C CYS A 29 6.90 17.74 -4.94
N ALA A 30 7.42 17.28 -3.80
CA ALA A 30 8.80 16.80 -3.71
C ALA A 30 9.05 15.60 -4.62
N GLY A 31 8.10 14.64 -4.67
CA GLY A 31 8.19 13.49 -5.55
C GLY A 31 8.18 13.86 -7.03
N VAL A 32 7.26 14.75 -7.46
CA VAL A 32 7.20 15.24 -8.84
C VAL A 32 8.49 15.95 -9.23
N LEU A 33 8.97 16.90 -8.42
CA LEU A 33 10.21 17.60 -8.68
C LEU A 33 11.43 16.66 -8.69
N GLY A 34 11.48 15.69 -7.77
CA GLY A 34 12.52 14.67 -7.72
C GLY A 34 12.56 13.80 -8.97
N TYR A 35 11.38 13.40 -9.49
CA TYR A 35 11.32 12.66 -10.76
C TYR A 35 11.65 13.54 -11.96
N LEU A 36 11.23 14.80 -12.00
CA LEU A 36 11.65 15.73 -13.07
C LEU A 36 13.16 15.90 -13.09
N CYS A 37 13.83 16.09 -11.95
CA CYS A 37 15.30 16.08 -11.87
C CYS A 37 15.89 14.81 -12.45
N ALA A 38 15.34 13.63 -12.11
CA ALA A 38 15.80 12.34 -12.61
C ALA A 38 15.65 12.19 -14.13
N ILE A 39 14.53 12.66 -14.67
CA ILE A 39 14.18 12.53 -16.09
C ILE A 39 14.97 13.51 -16.95
N PHE A 40 15.17 14.73 -16.50
CA PHE A 40 15.91 15.73 -17.25
C PHE A 40 17.43 15.59 -17.12
N LEU A 41 17.96 14.84 -16.15
CA LEU A 41 19.38 14.61 -16.00
C LEU A 41 20.03 13.95 -17.23
N PRO A 42 19.52 12.83 -17.81
CA PRO A 42 20.05 12.28 -19.06
C PRO A 42 19.80 13.18 -20.27
N VAL A 43 18.73 14.01 -20.28
CA VAL A 43 18.49 14.98 -21.35
C VAL A 43 19.57 16.05 -21.34
N VAL A 44 19.92 16.60 -20.18
CA VAL A 44 21.02 17.57 -20.01
C VAL A 44 22.35 16.95 -20.38
N ALA A 45 22.60 15.67 -20.02
CA ALA A 45 23.80 14.95 -20.47
C ALA A 45 23.86 14.83 -22.01
N GLY A 46 22.71 14.53 -22.64
CA GLY A 46 22.58 14.49 -24.10
C GLY A 46 22.88 15.84 -24.76
N MET A 47 22.41 16.94 -24.16
CA MET A 47 22.75 18.30 -24.63
C MET A 47 24.26 18.54 -24.55
N GLY A 48 24.92 18.10 -23.48
CA GLY A 48 26.36 18.20 -23.35
C GLY A 48 27.12 17.41 -24.41
N LEU A 49 26.68 16.18 -24.67
CA LEU A 49 27.26 15.34 -25.72
C LEU A 49 27.12 15.98 -27.11
N LEU A 50 25.94 16.48 -27.43
CA LEU A 50 25.69 17.19 -28.69
C LEU A 50 26.56 18.43 -28.83
N GLY A 51 26.74 19.21 -27.76
CA GLY A 51 27.60 20.37 -27.76
C GLY A 51 29.08 20.00 -28.06
N ILE A 52 29.59 18.89 -27.55
CA ILE A 52 30.94 18.40 -27.88
C ILE A 52 31.02 18.01 -29.36
N ILE A 53 30.05 17.28 -29.87
CA ILE A 53 30.06 16.75 -31.25
C ILE A 53 29.92 17.89 -32.26
N LEU A 54 29.04 18.87 -32.03
CA LEU A 54 28.73 19.93 -32.99
C LEU A 54 29.65 21.14 -32.92
N GLN A 55 30.17 21.51 -31.73
CA GLN A 55 30.96 22.73 -31.50
C GLN A 55 32.44 22.48 -31.25
N GLY A 56 32.87 21.24 -31.08
CA GLY A 56 34.28 20.88 -30.88
C GLY A 56 34.88 21.49 -29.61
N GLY A 57 36.14 21.87 -29.67
CA GLY A 57 36.94 22.32 -28.51
C GLY A 57 36.50 23.66 -27.87
N GLY A 58 35.61 24.45 -28.51
CA GLY A 58 35.10 25.71 -27.96
C GLY A 58 34.04 25.53 -26.85
N PHE A 59 33.58 24.29 -26.59
CA PHE A 59 32.50 24.00 -25.66
C PHE A 59 32.92 23.77 -24.19
N THR A 60 34.21 23.86 -23.88
CA THR A 60 34.78 23.50 -22.55
C THR A 60 34.17 24.29 -21.38
N GLY A 61 33.98 25.61 -21.53
CA GLY A 61 33.33 26.45 -20.50
C GLY A 61 31.86 26.14 -20.27
N SER A 62 31.16 25.71 -21.31
CA SER A 62 29.76 25.26 -21.22
C SER A 62 29.65 23.87 -20.58
N LEU A 63 30.64 22.98 -20.79
CA LEU A 63 30.71 21.67 -20.14
C LEU A 63 30.81 21.78 -18.62
N PHE A 64 31.63 22.69 -18.10
CA PHE A 64 31.71 22.92 -16.66
C PHE A 64 30.36 23.36 -16.07
N LYS A 65 29.69 24.31 -16.69
CA LYS A 65 28.34 24.76 -16.26
C LYS A 65 27.31 23.63 -16.32
N LEU A 66 27.37 22.82 -17.37
CA LEU A 66 26.47 21.67 -17.54
C LEU A 66 26.73 20.59 -16.49
N SER A 67 27.98 20.27 -16.23
CA SER A 67 28.37 19.31 -15.19
C SER A 67 27.96 19.78 -13.79
N LEU A 68 28.10 21.07 -13.51
CA LEU A 68 27.64 21.68 -12.26
C LEU A 68 26.12 21.60 -12.13
N LEU A 69 25.39 21.88 -13.22
CA LEU A 69 23.92 21.75 -13.26
C LEU A 69 23.50 20.30 -13.01
N MET A 70 24.13 19.33 -13.66
CA MET A 70 23.86 17.90 -13.44
C MET A 70 24.13 17.47 -11.99
N ALA A 71 25.24 17.93 -11.40
CA ALA A 71 25.57 17.67 -10.00
C ALA A 71 24.52 18.26 -9.05
N LEU A 72 24.07 19.50 -9.33
CA LEU A 72 23.01 20.15 -8.56
C LEU A 72 21.67 19.39 -8.69
N MET A 73 21.28 18.99 -9.91
CA MET A 73 20.06 18.19 -10.14
C MET A 73 20.14 16.83 -9.44
N ALA A 74 21.28 16.17 -9.46
CA ALA A 74 21.48 14.90 -8.76
C ALA A 74 21.36 15.06 -7.24
N LEU A 75 21.96 16.12 -6.67
CA LEU A 75 21.84 16.46 -5.25
C LEU A 75 20.37 16.77 -4.88
N MET A 76 19.73 17.65 -5.66
CA MET A 76 18.32 18.02 -5.46
C MET A 76 17.39 16.80 -5.53
N ARG A 77 17.62 15.88 -6.47
CA ARG A 77 16.90 14.62 -6.55
C ARG A 77 16.99 13.82 -5.25
N GLY A 78 18.20 13.73 -4.66
CA GLY A 78 18.41 13.03 -3.40
C GLY A 78 17.64 13.66 -2.24
N VAL A 79 17.76 14.99 -2.08
CA VAL A 79 17.04 15.76 -1.05
C VAL A 79 15.53 15.65 -1.21
N LEU A 80 15.01 15.86 -2.42
CA LEU A 80 13.58 15.78 -2.72
C LEU A 80 13.02 14.37 -2.48
N ARG A 81 13.78 13.33 -2.83
CA ARG A 81 13.40 11.95 -2.55
C ARG A 81 13.35 11.65 -1.06
N TYR A 82 14.31 12.17 -0.31
CA TYR A 82 14.29 12.05 1.15
C TYR A 82 13.07 12.76 1.75
N MET A 83 12.78 14.01 1.32
CA MET A 83 11.61 14.75 1.77
C MET A 83 10.28 14.02 1.44
N GLU A 84 10.15 13.50 0.24
CA GLU A 84 9.00 12.69 -0.18
C GLU A 84 8.79 11.51 0.77
N GLN A 85 9.86 10.71 1.00
CA GLN A 85 9.79 9.53 1.87
C GLN A 85 9.51 9.91 3.33
N ALA A 86 10.18 10.93 3.86
CA ALA A 86 9.96 11.40 5.22
C ALA A 86 8.51 11.84 5.45
N CYS A 87 7.92 12.60 4.51
CA CYS A 87 6.53 13.00 4.57
C CYS A 87 5.57 11.80 4.47
N ASN A 88 5.83 10.86 3.55
CA ASN A 88 5.00 9.66 3.39
C ASN A 88 4.98 8.79 4.65
N HIS A 89 6.13 8.56 5.28
CA HIS A 89 6.20 7.80 6.52
C HIS A 89 5.57 8.58 7.69
N TYR A 90 5.78 9.90 7.79
CA TYR A 90 5.11 10.71 8.80
C TYR A 90 3.58 10.61 8.69
N ILE A 91 3.04 10.72 7.47
CA ILE A 91 1.61 10.56 7.21
C ILE A 91 1.14 9.17 7.64
N ALA A 92 1.86 8.12 7.24
CA ALA A 92 1.51 6.74 7.52
C ALA A 92 1.44 6.46 9.02
N PHE A 93 2.47 6.82 9.78
CA PHE A 93 2.48 6.61 11.24
C PHE A 93 1.42 7.46 11.98
N ARG A 94 1.19 8.69 11.53
CA ARG A 94 0.18 9.54 12.14
C ARG A 94 -1.23 9.02 11.89
N LEU A 95 -1.50 8.52 10.67
CA LEU A 95 -2.76 7.88 10.32
C LEU A 95 -2.97 6.56 11.07
N LEU A 96 -1.91 5.75 11.21
CA LEU A 96 -1.94 4.53 11.99
C LEU A 96 -2.41 4.81 13.43
N ALA A 97 -1.82 5.81 14.09
CA ALA A 97 -2.23 6.24 15.43
C ALA A 97 -3.69 6.70 15.46
N LEU A 98 -4.12 7.50 14.47
CA LEU A 98 -5.49 7.99 14.37
C LEU A 98 -6.50 6.85 14.13
N ILE A 99 -6.18 5.89 13.28
CA ILE A 99 -7.04 4.73 13.01
C ILE A 99 -7.14 3.86 14.26
N ARG A 100 -6.02 3.58 14.95
CA ARG A 100 -6.02 2.83 16.21
C ARG A 100 -6.90 3.51 17.27
N HIS A 101 -6.80 4.82 17.39
CA HIS A 101 -7.65 5.57 18.31
C HIS A 101 -9.15 5.46 17.95
N LYS A 102 -9.51 5.59 16.66
CA LYS A 102 -10.89 5.44 16.20
C LYS A 102 -11.42 4.03 16.43
N VAL A 103 -10.62 3.00 16.11
CA VAL A 103 -10.97 1.60 16.33
C VAL A 103 -11.17 1.33 17.82
N PHE A 104 -10.27 1.80 18.67
CA PHE A 104 -10.43 1.66 20.12
C PHE A 104 -11.70 2.36 20.64
N SER A 105 -11.99 3.55 20.15
CA SER A 105 -13.23 4.28 20.50
C SER A 105 -14.49 3.55 20.04
N ALA A 106 -14.45 2.93 18.85
CA ALA A 106 -15.56 2.11 18.35
C ALA A 106 -15.74 0.84 19.21
N LEU A 107 -14.65 0.11 19.51
CA LEU A 107 -14.69 -1.07 20.37
C LEU A 107 -15.28 -0.75 21.75
N ARG A 108 -14.87 0.38 22.37
CA ARG A 108 -15.42 0.81 23.65
C ARG A 108 -16.94 1.03 23.60
N LYS A 109 -17.47 1.56 22.50
CA LYS A 109 -18.93 1.76 22.32
C LYS A 109 -19.67 0.43 22.02
N LEU A 110 -19.00 -0.54 21.43
CA LEU A 110 -19.57 -1.86 21.12
C LEU A 110 -19.53 -2.82 22.32
N CYS A 111 -18.70 -2.52 23.32
CA CYS A 111 -18.59 -3.30 24.56
C CYS A 111 -19.80 -3.09 25.47
N PRO A 112 -20.26 -4.14 26.23
CA PRO A 112 -19.84 -5.54 26.15
C PRO A 112 -20.58 -6.34 25.08
N ALA A 113 -21.82 -5.94 24.73
CA ALA A 113 -22.81 -6.74 24.01
C ALA A 113 -22.32 -7.32 22.68
N LYS A 114 -21.59 -6.52 21.89
CA LYS A 114 -21.11 -6.94 20.56
C LYS A 114 -19.75 -7.64 20.60
N LEU A 115 -18.98 -7.45 21.67
CA LEU A 115 -17.61 -8.01 21.75
C LEU A 115 -17.56 -9.41 22.35
N GLU A 116 -18.52 -9.76 23.23
CA GLU A 116 -18.57 -11.11 23.82
C GLU A 116 -18.80 -12.22 22.80
N VAL A 117 -19.53 -11.92 21.73
CA VAL A 117 -19.84 -12.87 20.65
C VAL A 117 -18.70 -13.00 19.62
N ARG A 118 -17.74 -12.06 19.64
CA ARG A 118 -16.63 -12.05 18.67
C ARG A 118 -15.43 -12.84 19.15
N ASP A 119 -14.78 -13.50 18.19
CA ASP A 119 -13.48 -14.13 18.44
C ASP A 119 -12.43 -13.06 18.82
N LYS A 120 -11.85 -13.22 20.00
CA LYS A 120 -10.78 -12.33 20.51
C LYS A 120 -9.56 -12.34 19.60
N GLY A 121 -9.24 -13.47 18.96
CA GLY A 121 -8.13 -13.60 18.02
C GLY A 121 -8.36 -12.78 16.76
N ASP A 122 -9.61 -12.74 16.24
CA ASP A 122 -9.96 -11.91 15.07
C ASP A 122 -9.86 -10.41 15.37
N LEU A 123 -10.27 -9.97 16.57
CA LEU A 123 -10.10 -8.59 17.01
C LEU A 123 -8.63 -8.18 17.13
N ILE A 124 -7.81 -9.05 17.70
CA ILE A 124 -6.36 -8.81 17.80
C ILE A 124 -5.75 -8.71 16.40
N ALA A 125 -6.09 -9.62 15.48
CA ALA A 125 -5.60 -9.60 14.10
C ALA A 125 -6.01 -8.31 13.37
N LEU A 126 -7.23 -7.81 13.62
CA LEU A 126 -7.71 -6.54 13.06
C LEU A 126 -6.91 -5.35 13.60
N ILE A 127 -6.70 -5.26 14.92
CA ILE A 127 -6.00 -4.13 15.56
C ILE A 127 -4.51 -4.09 15.21
N THR A 128 -3.89 -5.25 15.04
CA THR A 128 -2.47 -5.36 14.67
C THR A 128 -2.28 -5.42 13.16
N GLY A 129 -2.59 -6.55 12.55
CA GLY A 129 -2.26 -6.83 11.16
C GLY A 129 -3.03 -6.01 10.14
N ASP A 130 -4.37 -5.86 10.28
CA ASP A 130 -5.15 -5.13 9.29
C ASP A 130 -4.84 -3.64 9.29
N ILE A 131 -4.64 -3.04 10.47
CA ILE A 131 -4.29 -1.62 10.56
C ILE A 131 -2.88 -1.38 10.01
N GLU A 132 -1.90 -2.28 10.23
CA GLU A 132 -0.56 -2.18 9.65
C GLU A 132 -0.57 -2.25 8.12
N LEU A 133 -1.45 -3.08 7.53
CA LEU A 133 -1.61 -3.11 6.08
C LEU A 133 -2.15 -1.80 5.50
N LEU A 134 -2.91 -1.03 6.26
CA LEU A 134 -3.35 0.30 5.86
C LEU A 134 -2.19 1.32 5.83
N GLU A 135 -1.15 1.15 6.67
CA GLU A 135 0.07 1.96 6.59
C GLU A 135 0.70 1.88 5.19
N VAL A 136 0.84 0.65 4.67
CA VAL A 136 1.40 0.41 3.32
C VAL A 136 0.58 1.15 2.25
N PHE A 137 -0.74 1.19 2.39
CA PHE A 137 -1.61 1.93 1.46
C PHE A 137 -1.31 3.43 1.47
N TYR A 138 -1.21 4.03 2.63
CA TYR A 138 -1.01 5.47 2.75
C TYR A 138 0.40 5.90 2.34
N ALA A 139 1.44 5.16 2.74
CA ALA A 139 2.82 5.48 2.42
C ALA A 139 3.18 5.18 0.95
N HIS A 140 2.62 4.11 0.37
CA HIS A 140 3.12 3.56 -0.88
C HIS A 140 2.10 3.49 -2.01
N THR A 141 0.85 3.95 -1.82
CA THR A 141 -0.16 3.88 -2.88
C THR A 141 -0.64 5.25 -3.32
N ILE A 142 -1.13 6.09 -2.41
CA ILE A 142 -1.77 7.37 -2.77
C ILE A 142 -0.77 8.34 -3.40
N SER A 143 0.34 8.62 -2.69
CA SER A 143 1.36 9.57 -3.13
C SER A 143 2.02 9.13 -4.45
N PRO A 144 2.51 7.88 -4.62
CA PRO A 144 3.10 7.43 -5.88
C PRO A 144 2.14 7.48 -7.08
N ILE A 145 0.85 7.17 -6.89
CA ILE A 145 -0.15 7.29 -7.98
C ILE A 145 -0.28 8.76 -8.42
N ALA A 146 -0.42 9.68 -7.47
CA ALA A 146 -0.52 11.11 -7.77
C ALA A 146 0.75 11.65 -8.45
N ILE A 147 1.93 11.27 -7.94
CA ILE A 147 3.22 11.63 -8.53
C ILE A 147 3.34 11.12 -9.96
N ALA A 148 3.04 9.84 -10.20
CA ALA A 148 3.11 9.25 -11.53
C ALA A 148 2.16 9.94 -12.51
N PHE A 149 0.92 10.22 -12.09
CA PHE A 149 -0.07 10.89 -12.92
C PHE A 149 0.38 12.31 -13.28
N ILE A 150 0.77 13.13 -12.29
CA ILE A 150 1.19 14.52 -12.51
C ILE A 150 2.46 14.58 -13.36
N THR A 151 3.46 13.75 -13.04
CA THR A 151 4.72 13.71 -13.80
C THR A 151 4.48 13.29 -15.24
N SER A 152 3.66 12.26 -15.48
CA SER A 152 3.32 11.82 -16.84
C SER A 152 2.59 12.92 -17.63
N LEU A 153 1.65 13.62 -16.99
CA LEU A 153 0.93 14.72 -17.63
C LEU A 153 1.87 15.86 -18.03
N LEU A 154 2.75 16.28 -17.12
CA LEU A 154 3.75 17.33 -17.38
C LEU A 154 4.67 16.94 -18.55
N LEU A 155 5.09 15.68 -18.61
CA LEU A 155 5.95 15.16 -19.67
C LEU A 155 5.22 15.04 -21.01
N LEU A 156 3.95 14.62 -21.01
CA LEU A 156 3.15 14.61 -22.22
C LEU A 156 3.02 16.02 -22.81
N VAL A 157 2.81 17.05 -21.98
CA VAL A 157 2.78 18.45 -22.42
C VAL A 157 4.15 18.88 -22.94
N PHE A 158 5.23 18.55 -22.24
CA PHE A 158 6.59 18.87 -22.67
C PHE A 158 6.96 18.21 -24.00
N ILE A 159 6.73 16.89 -24.14
CA ILE A 159 7.02 16.13 -25.37
C ILE A 159 6.11 16.59 -26.51
N GLY A 160 4.84 16.89 -26.23
CA GLY A 160 3.86 17.36 -27.21
C GLY A 160 4.21 18.71 -27.83
N ARG A 161 5.02 19.54 -27.16
CA ARG A 161 5.53 20.81 -27.71
C ARG A 161 6.50 20.62 -28.88
N TYR A 162 7.18 19.47 -28.93
CA TYR A 162 8.04 19.13 -30.07
C TYR A 162 7.22 18.57 -31.22
N HIS A 163 6.39 17.56 -30.97
CA HIS A 163 5.47 17.01 -31.96
C HIS A 163 4.37 16.16 -31.31
N LEU A 164 3.13 16.26 -31.82
CA LEU A 164 1.99 15.52 -31.26
C LEU A 164 2.17 13.99 -31.37
N LEU A 165 2.84 13.51 -32.43
CA LEU A 165 3.11 12.07 -32.60
C LEU A 165 3.99 11.51 -31.46
N TYR A 166 4.97 12.26 -30.98
CA TYR A 166 5.82 11.85 -29.85
C TYR A 166 5.00 11.74 -28.57
N ALA A 167 4.11 12.71 -28.31
CA ALA A 167 3.21 12.65 -27.17
C ALA A 167 2.25 11.46 -27.26
N LEU A 168 1.76 11.13 -28.44
CA LEU A 168 0.91 9.95 -28.65
C LEU A 168 1.66 8.65 -28.37
N ILE A 169 2.90 8.50 -28.87
CA ILE A 169 3.75 7.34 -28.61
C ILE A 169 4.02 7.22 -27.10
N ALA A 170 4.41 8.30 -26.42
CA ALA A 170 4.64 8.33 -24.99
C ALA A 170 3.38 7.98 -24.21
N PHE A 171 2.21 8.55 -24.58
CA PHE A 171 0.92 8.27 -23.96
C PHE A 171 0.54 6.78 -24.02
N LEU A 172 0.68 6.16 -25.20
CA LEU A 172 0.43 4.72 -25.38
C LEU A 172 1.38 3.88 -24.51
N GLY A 173 2.66 4.28 -24.44
CA GLY A 173 3.65 3.66 -23.55
C GLY A 173 3.26 3.78 -22.08
N TYR A 174 2.82 4.97 -21.65
CA TYR A 174 2.38 5.21 -20.26
C TYR A 174 1.13 4.39 -19.90
N CYS A 175 0.16 4.31 -20.81
CA CYS A 175 -1.02 3.46 -20.60
C CYS A 175 -0.64 1.97 -20.50
N LEU A 176 0.25 1.51 -21.35
CA LEU A 176 0.69 0.10 -21.35
C LEU A 176 1.47 -0.23 -20.07
N VAL A 177 2.47 0.56 -19.72
CA VAL A 177 3.35 0.31 -18.56
C VAL A 177 2.66 0.65 -17.25
N GLY A 178 1.89 1.74 -17.18
CA GLY A 178 1.27 2.21 -15.94
C GLY A 178 -0.08 1.57 -15.61
N ILE A 179 -0.80 1.03 -16.60
CA ILE A 179 -2.16 0.50 -16.41
C ILE A 179 -2.24 -0.97 -16.81
N VAL A 180 -1.94 -1.28 -18.08
CA VAL A 180 -2.20 -2.63 -18.63
C VAL A 180 -1.33 -3.69 -17.96
N ILE A 181 -0.02 -3.46 -17.91
CA ILE A 181 0.94 -4.42 -17.30
C ILE A 181 0.60 -4.66 -15.81
N PRO A 182 0.40 -3.64 -14.95
CA PRO A 182 0.02 -3.85 -13.56
C PRO A 182 -1.29 -4.61 -13.38
N LEU A 183 -2.32 -4.34 -14.19
CA LEU A 183 -3.61 -5.03 -14.12
C LEU A 183 -3.51 -6.51 -14.50
N VAL A 184 -2.76 -6.83 -15.56
CA VAL A 184 -2.52 -8.22 -15.98
C VAL A 184 -1.73 -9.00 -14.93
N ASN A 185 -0.68 -8.37 -14.40
CA ASN A 185 0.19 -8.98 -13.38
C ASN A 185 -0.55 -9.18 -12.05
N SER A 186 -1.37 -8.23 -11.64
CA SER A 186 -2.19 -8.35 -10.42
C SER A 186 -3.10 -9.58 -10.47
N LYS A 187 -3.76 -9.82 -11.62
CA LYS A 187 -4.63 -10.99 -11.79
C LYS A 187 -3.86 -12.32 -11.74
N LYS A 188 -2.72 -12.41 -12.44
CA LYS A 188 -1.89 -13.64 -12.48
C LYS A 188 -1.16 -13.86 -11.14
N GLY A 189 -0.59 -12.83 -10.56
CA GLY A 189 0.17 -12.92 -9.32
C GLY A 189 -0.69 -13.16 -8.07
N ALA A 190 -1.97 -12.77 -8.09
CA ALA A 190 -2.86 -12.94 -6.93
C ALA A 190 -3.07 -14.42 -6.56
N LEU A 191 -3.27 -15.29 -7.54
CA LEU A 191 -3.47 -16.73 -7.31
C LEU A 191 -2.20 -17.39 -6.76
N GLU A 192 -1.07 -17.18 -7.42
CA GLU A 192 0.24 -17.74 -7.01
C GLU A 192 0.66 -17.18 -5.63
N GLY A 193 0.45 -15.90 -5.38
CA GLY A 193 0.74 -15.29 -4.09
C GLY A 193 -0.16 -15.80 -2.96
N MET A 194 -1.42 -16.15 -3.24
CA MET A 194 -2.31 -16.76 -2.27
C MET A 194 -1.86 -18.19 -1.94
N GLN A 195 -1.53 -19.00 -2.94
CA GLN A 195 -1.02 -20.36 -2.77
C GLN A 195 0.28 -20.38 -1.95
N TYR A 196 1.23 -19.50 -2.29
CA TYR A 196 2.47 -19.36 -1.53
C TYR A 196 2.21 -19.02 -0.05
N ARG A 197 1.32 -18.07 0.25
CA ARG A 197 0.98 -17.71 1.65
C ARG A 197 0.32 -18.85 2.40
N GLN A 198 -0.56 -19.60 1.75
CA GLN A 198 -1.22 -20.75 2.36
C GLN A 198 -0.21 -21.85 2.69
N GLN A 199 0.68 -22.19 1.76
CA GLN A 199 1.75 -23.17 1.99
C GLN A 199 2.73 -22.71 3.08
N PHE A 200 3.07 -21.43 3.11
CA PHE A 200 3.92 -20.85 4.15
C PHE A 200 3.26 -20.96 5.54
N ALA A 201 1.96 -20.65 5.64
CA ALA A 201 1.22 -20.80 6.89
C ALA A 201 1.15 -22.27 7.35
N GLN A 202 0.91 -23.21 6.43
CA GLN A 202 0.91 -24.65 6.72
C GLN A 202 2.29 -25.15 7.19
N LEU A 203 3.37 -24.68 6.56
CA LEU A 203 4.74 -25.00 6.98
C LEU A 203 5.02 -24.47 8.38
N ASN A 204 4.65 -23.22 8.68
CA ASN A 204 4.83 -22.65 10.01
C ASN A 204 4.05 -23.42 11.09
N SER A 205 2.80 -23.79 10.80
CA SER A 205 1.99 -24.61 11.71
C SER A 205 2.63 -25.96 11.96
N TYR A 206 3.15 -26.61 10.92
CA TYR A 206 3.84 -27.89 11.02
C TYR A 206 5.14 -27.80 11.85
N ILE A 207 5.92 -26.72 11.68
CA ILE A 207 7.13 -26.46 12.49
C ILE A 207 6.75 -26.28 13.96
N LEU A 208 5.75 -25.43 14.24
CA LEU A 208 5.30 -25.19 15.62
C LEU A 208 4.77 -26.47 16.29
N GLU A 209 3.99 -27.26 15.57
CA GLU A 209 3.51 -28.57 16.04
C GLU A 209 4.68 -29.52 16.31
N SER A 210 5.66 -29.57 15.40
CA SER A 210 6.84 -30.42 15.54
C SER A 210 7.70 -30.03 16.75
N LEU A 211 7.82 -28.72 17.02
CA LEU A 211 8.54 -28.23 18.20
C LEU A 211 7.79 -28.51 19.50
N ARG A 212 6.46 -28.35 19.51
CA ARG A 212 5.63 -28.66 20.68
C ARG A 212 5.64 -30.15 21.00
N GLY A 213 5.58 -31.02 19.99
CA GLY A 213 5.61 -32.48 20.11
C GLY A 213 7.02 -33.08 19.94
N LEU A 214 8.09 -32.30 20.21
CA LEU A 214 9.48 -32.80 20.02
C LEU A 214 9.82 -33.97 20.91
N LYS A 215 9.39 -33.94 22.18
CA LYS A 215 9.62 -35.01 23.14
C LYS A 215 8.99 -36.34 22.69
N GLU A 216 7.74 -36.27 22.25
CA GLU A 216 6.99 -37.41 21.73
C GLU A 216 7.62 -37.94 20.43
N THR A 217 8.02 -37.04 19.55
CA THR A 217 8.68 -37.39 18.28
C THR A 217 9.96 -38.19 18.52
N LEU A 218 10.79 -37.78 19.48
CA LEU A 218 12.03 -38.47 19.84
C LEU A 218 11.74 -39.79 20.56
N GLN A 219 10.74 -39.78 21.45
CA GLN A 219 10.36 -40.99 22.22
C GLN A 219 9.86 -42.13 21.32
N TYR A 220 9.14 -41.78 20.23
CA TYR A 220 8.62 -42.77 19.28
C TYR A 220 9.54 -43.00 18.08
N GLY A 221 10.75 -42.41 18.03
CA GLY A 221 11.69 -42.54 16.90
C GLY A 221 11.11 -42.07 15.57
N ALA A 222 10.29 -41.00 15.60
CA ALA A 222 9.61 -40.47 14.42
C ALA A 222 10.32 -39.26 13.78
N ASP A 223 11.51 -38.91 14.22
CA ASP A 223 12.33 -37.79 13.84
C ASP A 223 12.67 -37.80 12.34
N ASP A 224 13.15 -38.90 11.78
CA ASP A 224 13.44 -39.03 10.35
C ASP A 224 12.20 -38.79 9.47
N ARG A 225 11.05 -39.33 9.87
CA ARG A 225 9.79 -39.14 9.16
C ARG A 225 9.36 -37.68 9.20
N ARG A 226 9.44 -37.02 10.35
CA ARG A 226 9.12 -35.61 10.53
C ARG A 226 10.05 -34.73 9.74
N LEU A 227 11.35 -35.03 9.75
CA LEU A 227 12.35 -34.28 8.97
C LEU A 227 12.11 -34.41 7.45
N LYS A 228 11.79 -35.62 6.98
CA LYS A 228 11.46 -35.86 5.56
C LYS A 228 10.23 -35.07 5.12
N GLU A 229 9.17 -35.07 5.95
CA GLU A 229 7.95 -34.29 5.66
C GLU A 229 8.23 -32.79 5.68
N LEU A 230 9.02 -32.29 6.63
CA LEU A 230 9.45 -30.89 6.68
C LEU A 230 10.18 -30.50 5.40
N LYS A 231 11.12 -31.33 4.94
CA LYS A 231 11.87 -31.10 3.71
C LYS A 231 10.94 -31.06 2.49
N ASN A 232 9.99 -31.99 2.38
CA ASN A 232 9.01 -31.99 1.28
C ASN A 232 8.19 -30.70 1.25
N ARG A 233 7.71 -30.22 2.39
CA ARG A 233 6.95 -28.96 2.49
C ARG A 233 7.81 -27.74 2.16
N CYS A 234 9.08 -27.74 2.56
CA CYS A 234 10.03 -26.71 2.16
C CYS A 234 10.25 -26.70 0.63
N ASP A 235 10.40 -27.87 0.02
CA ASP A 235 10.60 -28.01 -1.44
C ASP A 235 9.35 -27.56 -2.23
N GLU A 236 8.15 -27.86 -1.74
CA GLU A 236 6.89 -27.37 -2.34
C GLU A 236 6.78 -25.85 -2.24
N LEU A 237 7.10 -25.29 -1.07
CA LEU A 237 7.11 -23.84 -0.86
C LEU A 237 8.15 -23.15 -1.76
N ALA A 238 9.34 -23.74 -1.91
CA ALA A 238 10.38 -23.24 -2.79
C ALA A 238 9.93 -23.20 -4.27
N LYS A 239 9.23 -24.24 -4.75
CA LYS A 239 8.63 -24.28 -6.10
C LYS A 239 7.58 -23.17 -6.29
N SER A 240 6.72 -22.96 -5.29
CA SER A 240 5.71 -21.88 -5.36
C SER A 240 6.35 -20.50 -5.37
N ARG A 241 7.41 -20.29 -4.56
CA ARG A 241 8.19 -19.06 -4.57
C ARG A 241 8.88 -18.83 -5.92
N GLU A 242 9.42 -19.88 -6.51
CA GLU A 242 10.06 -19.81 -7.84
C GLU A 242 9.05 -19.38 -8.91
N ARG A 243 7.83 -19.97 -8.93
CA ARG A 243 6.77 -19.55 -9.86
C ARG A 243 6.44 -18.08 -9.70
N LEU A 244 6.26 -17.60 -8.46
CA LEU A 244 5.98 -16.21 -8.17
C LEU A 244 7.13 -15.29 -8.65
N LYS A 245 8.38 -15.68 -8.39
CA LYS A 245 9.57 -14.93 -8.84
C LYS A 245 9.73 -14.91 -10.35
N ARG A 246 9.38 -15.98 -11.04
CA ARG A 246 9.35 -16.02 -12.53
C ARG A 246 8.31 -15.04 -13.09
N LEU A 247 7.12 -14.95 -12.48
CA LEU A 247 6.11 -13.96 -12.88
C LEU A 247 6.59 -12.52 -12.66
N GLU A 248 7.21 -12.23 -11.52
CA GLU A 248 7.79 -10.92 -11.23
C GLU A 248 8.90 -10.57 -12.23
N GLY A 249 9.83 -11.51 -12.50
CA GLY A 249 10.91 -11.33 -13.47
C GLY A 249 10.41 -11.14 -14.90
N ALA A 250 9.42 -11.93 -15.32
CA ALA A 250 8.80 -11.78 -16.64
C ALA A 250 8.11 -10.41 -16.78
N SER A 251 7.41 -9.96 -15.73
CA SER A 251 6.80 -8.63 -15.68
C SER A 251 7.82 -7.52 -15.85
N ALA A 252 8.93 -7.58 -15.12
CA ALA A 252 10.02 -6.61 -15.23
C ALA A 252 10.64 -6.64 -16.64
N GLY A 253 10.83 -7.82 -17.23
CA GLY A 253 11.32 -8.00 -18.59
C GLY A 253 10.39 -7.36 -19.63
N TYR A 254 9.08 -7.66 -19.58
CA TYR A 254 8.09 -7.04 -20.48
C TYR A 254 8.04 -5.53 -20.33
N THR A 255 8.11 -5.03 -19.11
CA THR A 255 8.17 -3.58 -18.84
C THR A 255 9.40 -2.96 -19.50
N GLY A 256 10.59 -3.56 -19.33
CA GLY A 256 11.82 -3.09 -19.96
C GLY A 256 11.76 -3.09 -21.49
N ILE A 257 11.23 -4.18 -22.08
CA ILE A 257 11.02 -4.27 -23.53
C ILE A 257 10.06 -3.18 -24.01
N CYS A 258 8.94 -2.95 -23.32
CA CYS A 258 7.99 -1.89 -23.67
C CYS A 258 8.65 -0.50 -23.63
N ILE A 259 9.38 -0.18 -22.56
CA ILE A 259 10.09 1.11 -22.42
C ILE A 259 11.05 1.31 -23.60
N SER A 260 11.88 0.31 -23.89
CA SER A 260 12.81 0.37 -25.02
C SER A 260 12.10 0.53 -26.36
N THR A 261 11.02 -0.23 -26.58
CA THR A 261 10.24 -0.17 -27.83
C THR A 261 9.65 1.22 -28.05
N PHE A 262 9.00 1.84 -27.05
CA PHE A 262 8.43 3.18 -27.17
C PHE A 262 9.50 4.27 -27.32
N SER A 263 10.66 4.09 -26.69
CA SER A 263 11.79 5.01 -26.86
C SER A 263 12.39 4.94 -28.27
N PHE A 264 12.60 3.72 -28.80
CA PHE A 264 13.05 3.54 -30.19
C PHE A 264 11.98 3.97 -31.21
N ALA A 265 10.70 3.74 -30.92
CA ALA A 265 9.61 4.23 -31.77
C ALA A 265 9.61 5.76 -31.86
N THR A 266 9.92 6.47 -30.76
CA THR A 266 10.06 7.92 -30.76
C THR A 266 11.25 8.37 -31.63
N LEU A 267 12.40 7.68 -31.49
CA LEU A 267 13.58 7.95 -32.31
C LEU A 267 13.30 7.72 -33.79
N PHE A 268 12.67 6.61 -34.13
CA PHE A 268 12.30 6.27 -35.50
C PHE A 268 11.28 7.26 -36.09
N ALA A 269 10.27 7.65 -35.30
CA ALA A 269 9.31 8.65 -35.71
C ALA A 269 9.99 10.00 -35.99
N SER A 270 11.03 10.39 -35.24
CA SER A 270 11.80 11.61 -35.47
C SER A 270 12.48 11.59 -36.84
N VAL A 271 13.06 10.45 -37.22
CA VAL A 271 13.67 10.27 -38.55
C VAL A 271 12.64 10.36 -39.66
N LEU A 272 11.48 9.71 -39.50
CA LEU A 272 10.40 9.74 -40.51
C LEU A 272 9.82 11.14 -40.74
N ILE A 273 9.74 11.95 -39.67
CA ILE A 273 9.24 13.33 -39.77
C ILE A 273 10.30 14.30 -40.31
N GLY A 274 11.56 13.85 -40.45
CA GLY A 274 12.66 14.70 -40.95
C GLY A 274 13.16 15.71 -39.91
N ARG A 275 13.08 15.36 -38.62
CA ARG A 275 13.58 16.22 -37.52
C ARG A 275 15.10 16.14 -37.39
N SER A 276 15.69 17.16 -36.78
CA SER A 276 17.14 17.19 -36.52
C SER A 276 17.56 16.04 -35.60
N PHE A 277 18.80 15.58 -35.72
CA PHE A 277 19.39 14.57 -34.84
C PHE A 277 19.36 15.02 -33.36
N GLU A 278 19.55 16.30 -33.12
CA GLU A 278 19.49 16.91 -31.80
C GLU A 278 18.11 16.70 -31.15
N GLU A 279 17.04 17.08 -31.86
CA GLU A 279 15.65 16.89 -31.38
C GLU A 279 15.33 15.41 -31.17
N ALA A 280 15.71 14.56 -32.12
CA ALA A 280 15.51 13.12 -32.05
C ALA A 280 16.14 12.50 -30.81
N LEU A 281 17.41 12.86 -30.50
CA LEU A 281 18.14 12.36 -29.34
C LEU A 281 17.51 12.85 -28.03
N LEU A 282 17.27 14.14 -27.89
CA LEU A 282 16.77 14.75 -26.64
C LEU A 282 15.38 14.25 -26.28
N VAL A 283 14.47 14.18 -27.25
CA VAL A 283 13.10 13.70 -27.03
C VAL A 283 13.09 12.21 -26.70
N SER A 284 13.92 11.39 -27.38
CA SER A 284 14.01 9.95 -27.09
C SER A 284 14.58 9.68 -25.70
N LEU A 285 15.58 10.45 -25.26
CA LEU A 285 16.10 10.39 -23.89
C LEU A 285 15.05 10.81 -22.85
N ALA A 286 14.27 11.84 -23.15
CA ALA A 286 13.17 12.26 -22.28
C ALA A 286 12.10 11.17 -22.16
N VAL A 287 11.68 10.56 -23.28
CA VAL A 287 10.72 9.44 -23.27
C VAL A 287 11.28 8.25 -22.51
N PHE A 288 12.52 7.83 -22.77
CA PHE A 288 13.15 6.71 -22.09
C PHE A 288 13.17 6.89 -20.56
N SER A 289 13.55 8.09 -20.10
CA SER A 289 13.68 8.40 -18.68
C SER A 289 12.33 8.63 -17.99
N SER A 290 11.27 8.90 -18.74
CA SER A 290 9.95 9.29 -18.22
C SER A 290 9.17 8.16 -17.56
N PHE A 291 9.54 6.90 -17.81
CA PHE A 291 8.83 5.73 -17.28
C PHE A 291 9.11 5.44 -15.78
N GLY A 292 10.07 6.12 -15.16
CA GLY A 292 10.45 5.90 -13.76
C GLY A 292 9.29 5.89 -12.77
N PRO A 293 8.42 6.92 -12.73
CA PRO A 293 7.25 6.95 -11.86
C PRO A 293 6.26 5.82 -12.10
N LEU A 294 6.08 5.40 -13.37
CA LEU A 294 5.15 4.35 -13.77
C LEU A 294 5.65 2.95 -13.38
N THR A 295 6.95 2.71 -13.48
CA THR A 295 7.56 1.45 -13.04
C THR A 295 7.44 1.27 -11.53
N ALA A 296 7.50 2.36 -10.75
CA ALA A 296 7.27 2.32 -9.31
C ALA A 296 5.84 1.87 -8.97
N LEU A 297 4.83 2.23 -9.78
CA LEU A 297 3.44 1.77 -9.60
C LEU A 297 3.28 0.27 -9.87
N SER A 298 4.01 -0.29 -10.82
CA SER A 298 3.93 -1.72 -11.15
C SER A 298 4.29 -2.61 -9.95
N ALA A 299 5.15 -2.15 -9.06
CA ALA A 299 5.53 -2.87 -7.84
C ALA A 299 4.42 -2.87 -6.76
N LEU A 300 3.48 -1.91 -6.81
CA LEU A 300 2.44 -1.73 -5.78
C LEU A 300 1.24 -2.66 -5.96
N SER A 301 1.01 -3.18 -7.16
CA SER A 301 -0.22 -3.91 -7.51
C SER A 301 -0.47 -5.18 -6.67
N ASN A 302 0.60 -5.80 -6.15
CA ASN A 302 0.50 -7.06 -5.42
C ASN A 302 -0.10 -6.91 -4.00
N ASN A 303 0.01 -5.74 -3.38
CA ASN A 303 -0.45 -5.49 -2.02
C ASN A 303 -1.83 -4.82 -1.95
N LEU A 304 -2.28 -4.19 -3.04
CA LEU A 304 -3.51 -3.37 -3.04
C LEU A 304 -4.76 -4.18 -2.67
N MET A 305 -4.91 -5.39 -3.20
CA MET A 305 -6.08 -6.24 -2.91
C MET A 305 -6.15 -6.65 -1.43
N GLN A 306 -5.01 -6.96 -0.83
CA GLN A 306 -4.93 -7.30 0.58
C GLN A 306 -5.25 -6.09 1.46
N THR A 307 -4.69 -4.93 1.12
CA THR A 307 -4.96 -3.67 1.81
C THR A 307 -6.43 -3.25 1.74
N LEU A 308 -7.09 -3.44 0.58
CA LEU A 308 -8.53 -3.18 0.44
C LEU A 308 -9.37 -4.12 1.30
N ALA A 309 -9.00 -5.40 1.40
CA ALA A 309 -9.68 -6.34 2.27
C ALA A 309 -9.55 -5.97 3.76
N SER A 310 -8.36 -5.57 4.20
CA SER A 310 -8.12 -5.06 5.55
C SER A 310 -8.86 -3.74 5.82
N GLY A 311 -8.88 -2.85 4.82
CA GLY A 311 -9.67 -1.62 4.87
C GLY A 311 -11.16 -1.86 5.04
N GLU A 312 -11.72 -2.85 4.34
CA GLU A 312 -13.13 -3.26 4.49
C GLU A 312 -13.42 -3.71 5.92
N ARG A 313 -12.54 -4.56 6.51
CA ARG A 313 -12.72 -5.06 7.88
C ARG A 313 -12.67 -3.92 8.91
N VAL A 314 -11.71 -3.02 8.77
CA VAL A 314 -11.59 -1.84 9.66
C VAL A 314 -12.79 -0.91 9.51
N LEU A 315 -13.20 -0.60 8.28
CA LEU A 315 -14.38 0.26 8.03
C LEU A 315 -15.67 -0.40 8.51
N ALA A 316 -15.83 -1.71 8.36
CA ALA A 316 -16.98 -2.44 8.86
C ALA A 316 -17.12 -2.32 10.38
N LEU A 317 -16.00 -2.41 11.12
CA LEU A 317 -16.00 -2.20 12.57
C LEU A 317 -16.32 -0.76 12.95
N LEU A 318 -15.77 0.23 12.22
CA LEU A 318 -16.02 1.65 12.49
C LEU A 318 -17.46 2.09 12.20
N ASP A 319 -18.12 1.43 11.25
CA ASP A 319 -19.49 1.73 10.84
C ASP A 319 -20.52 0.86 11.60
N GLU A 320 -20.07 0.01 12.54
CA GLU A 320 -20.96 -0.85 13.32
C GLU A 320 -21.71 -0.04 14.38
N GLU A 321 -23.03 -0.18 14.42
CA GLU A 321 -23.86 0.51 15.39
C GLU A 321 -23.77 -0.19 16.77
N PRO A 322 -23.61 0.57 17.86
CA PRO A 322 -23.63 0.02 19.21
C PRO A 322 -25.01 -0.56 19.53
N ALA A 323 -25.03 -1.61 20.35
CA ALA A 323 -26.28 -2.24 20.79
C ALA A 323 -27.12 -1.32 21.68
N VAL A 324 -26.43 -0.44 22.44
CA VAL A 324 -27.08 0.54 23.31
C VAL A 324 -26.70 1.93 22.83
N ARG A 325 -27.69 2.78 22.63
CA ARG A 325 -27.47 4.19 22.27
C ARG A 325 -27.17 5.00 23.56
N GLU A 326 -26.11 5.79 23.54
CA GLU A 326 -25.87 6.78 24.59
C GLU A 326 -27.00 7.82 24.55
N VAL A 327 -27.60 8.08 25.69
CA VAL A 327 -28.63 9.13 25.84
C VAL A 327 -27.94 10.32 26.48
N GLU A 328 -27.72 11.36 25.67
CA GLU A 328 -27.12 12.63 26.12
C GLU A 328 -28.22 13.57 26.68
N GLY A 329 -27.84 14.46 27.57
CA GLY A 329 -28.69 15.57 28.00
C GLY A 329 -29.74 15.22 29.04
N ARG A 330 -29.56 14.15 29.83
CA ARG A 330 -30.37 13.89 31.01
C ARG A 330 -29.81 14.68 32.21
N GLU A 331 -30.71 15.12 33.10
CA GLU A 331 -30.32 15.73 34.39
C GLU A 331 -29.55 14.71 35.23
N GLU A 332 -28.50 15.17 35.89
CA GLU A 332 -27.79 14.38 36.88
C GLU A 332 -28.74 14.16 38.07
N ILE A 333 -28.93 12.91 38.44
CA ILE A 333 -29.73 12.52 39.60
C ILE A 333 -28.79 11.95 40.66
N ASP A 334 -29.07 12.30 41.93
CA ASP A 334 -28.39 11.69 43.07
C ASP A 334 -28.78 10.20 43.15
N PHE A 335 -27.80 9.36 43.45
CA PHE A 335 -28.02 7.92 43.60
C PHE A 335 -28.67 7.64 44.97
N GLU A 336 -29.94 7.29 44.98
CA GLU A 336 -30.69 6.92 46.19
C GLU A 336 -30.79 5.39 46.37
N GLY A 337 -30.78 4.63 45.29
CA GLY A 337 -30.82 3.19 45.28
C GLY A 337 -31.19 2.61 43.89
N VAL A 338 -31.10 1.28 43.73
CA VAL A 338 -31.55 0.55 42.56
C VAL A 338 -32.37 -0.64 43.00
N GLU A 339 -33.56 -0.82 42.43
CA GLU A 339 -34.38 -1.99 42.58
C GLU A 339 -34.52 -2.69 41.23
N LEU A 340 -34.19 -3.98 41.19
CA LEU A 340 -34.42 -4.87 40.06
C LEU A 340 -35.50 -5.85 40.46
N ASP A 341 -36.62 -5.87 39.72
CA ASP A 341 -37.75 -6.76 39.98
C ASP A 341 -37.95 -7.67 38.75
N ALA A 342 -37.76 -8.98 38.95
CA ALA A 342 -37.90 -10.03 37.94
C ALA A 342 -37.22 -9.72 36.60
N VAL A 343 -35.98 -9.16 36.67
CA VAL A 343 -35.25 -8.74 35.48
C VAL A 343 -34.66 -9.94 34.76
N SER A 344 -35.03 -10.10 33.49
CA SER A 344 -34.41 -11.08 32.59
C SER A 344 -33.67 -10.38 31.47
N PHE A 345 -32.42 -10.80 31.21
CA PHE A 345 -31.56 -10.19 30.19
C PHE A 345 -30.77 -11.27 29.45
N ALA A 346 -30.63 -11.11 28.13
CA ALA A 346 -29.84 -12.00 27.29
C ALA A 346 -29.00 -11.19 26.27
N TYR A 347 -27.79 -11.65 25.99
CA TYR A 347 -27.03 -11.24 24.81
C TYR A 347 -27.41 -12.17 23.65
N GLU A 348 -28.10 -11.64 22.63
CA GLU A 348 -28.68 -12.42 21.52
C GLU A 348 -29.52 -13.61 22.05
N ASN A 349 -29.03 -14.84 21.96
CA ASN A 349 -29.69 -16.05 22.43
C ASN A 349 -29.11 -16.63 23.72
N LYS A 350 -28.10 -15.96 24.32
CA LYS A 350 -27.48 -16.45 25.57
C LYS A 350 -28.08 -15.70 26.77
N PRO A 351 -28.94 -16.35 27.56
CA PRO A 351 -29.49 -15.74 28.77
C PRO A 351 -28.39 -15.50 29.80
N ILE A 352 -28.37 -14.30 30.35
CA ILE A 352 -27.40 -13.87 31.40
C ILE A 352 -28.11 -13.70 32.74
N LEU A 353 -29.27 -13.09 32.73
CA LEU A 353 -30.13 -12.94 33.90
C LEU A 353 -31.48 -13.56 33.62
N GLN A 354 -32.06 -14.27 34.58
CA GLN A 354 -33.41 -14.85 34.51
C GLN A 354 -34.12 -14.56 35.86
N ASP A 355 -35.24 -13.85 35.80
CA ASP A 355 -36.08 -13.48 36.93
C ASP A 355 -35.28 -12.96 38.14
N PHE A 356 -34.26 -12.12 37.84
CA PHE A 356 -33.29 -11.65 38.82
C PHE A 356 -33.87 -10.49 39.63
N ASN A 357 -33.85 -10.63 40.96
CA ASN A 357 -34.32 -9.63 41.90
C ASN A 357 -33.16 -9.13 42.75
N LEU A 358 -32.99 -7.81 42.85
CA LEU A 358 -31.94 -7.20 43.65
C LEU A 358 -32.36 -5.80 44.13
N LEU A 359 -32.22 -5.56 45.41
CA LEU A 359 -32.37 -4.24 46.00
C LEU A 359 -31.02 -3.76 46.51
N VAL A 360 -30.59 -2.60 46.00
CA VAL A 360 -29.33 -1.93 46.41
C VAL A 360 -29.69 -0.58 47.00
N GLN A 361 -29.32 -0.33 48.26
CA GLN A 361 -29.49 0.97 48.90
C GLN A 361 -28.24 1.81 48.76
N ALA A 362 -28.39 3.12 48.95
CA ALA A 362 -27.24 4.03 48.93
C ALA A 362 -26.21 3.61 50.02
N LYS A 363 -24.94 3.51 49.62
CA LYS A 363 -23.78 3.06 50.43
C LYS A 363 -23.64 1.54 50.64
N ASP A 364 -24.50 0.71 50.06
CA ASP A 364 -24.32 -0.73 50.07
C ASP A 364 -23.06 -1.14 49.27
N ARG A 365 -22.45 -2.25 49.71
CA ARG A 365 -21.35 -2.92 48.99
C ARG A 365 -21.80 -4.31 48.60
N ILE A 366 -22.03 -4.52 47.30
CA ILE A 366 -22.49 -5.79 46.79
C ILE A 366 -21.41 -6.38 45.86
N GLY A 367 -21.09 -7.64 46.10
CA GLY A 367 -20.22 -8.45 45.22
C GLY A 367 -21.07 -9.31 44.30
N ILE A 368 -20.88 -9.16 43.00
CA ILE A 368 -21.50 -10.05 41.98
C ILE A 368 -20.48 -11.11 41.60
N VAL A 369 -20.82 -12.36 41.79
CA VAL A 369 -19.99 -13.52 41.47
C VAL A 369 -20.73 -14.37 40.45
N GLY A 370 -20.07 -14.78 39.38
CA GLY A 370 -20.62 -15.63 38.32
C GLY A 370 -19.51 -16.44 37.68
N ASP A 371 -19.89 -17.47 36.94
CA ASP A 371 -18.98 -18.32 36.16
C ASP A 371 -18.51 -17.65 34.87
#